data_bcc9803ba42eb6c5522c83f1214a612d
#
_entry.id   bcc9803ba42eb6c5522c83f1214a612d
#
_cell.length_a   1.000
_cell.length_b   1.000
_cell.length_c   1.000
_cell.angle_alpha   90.00
_cell.angle_beta   90.00
_cell.angle_gamma   90.00
#
_symmetry.space_group_name_H-M   'P 1'
#
loop_
_entity.id
_entity.type
_entity.pdbx_description
1 polymer ?
#
loop_
_entity_poly.entity_id
_entity_poly.type
_entity_poly.pdbx_seq_one_letter_code
_entity_poly.pdbx_strand_id
1 'polypeptide(L)'
;MESAKNGNFRCCQSIKLIFMLRRTKIICTLGPASDDEETIRGLIRAGMDVARLNFSHGSHEYHAGLVRAVRNASKLEKKQVAILQDLQGPKLRVGVMKDGGVELVKGQELVISAKEIPFGSSKMIFVNYPTLCEDVKIGGEILLDDGHLELVVTRIEGRDVVTKVTVGGELKSKKGVNLPNIRTTTPALTPKDLEDLQFGLDHKDDIIALSFVRESSDVQQLVDRMKDVG
;
A
#
# COMPACT_ATOMS: atom_id res chain seq x y z
N MET A 1 81.61 -18.93 12.95
CA MET A 1 81.31 -17.51 12.87
C MET A 1 80.39 -17.34 11.68
N GLU A 2 79.11 -17.18 11.92
CA GLU A 2 78.18 -16.45 11.05
C GLU A 2 76.77 -16.58 11.62
N SER A 3 76.24 -15.50 12.00
CA SER A 3 74.94 -15.39 12.64
C SER A 3 73.83 -15.40 11.57
N ALA A 4 72.93 -16.37 11.64
CA ALA A 4 71.68 -16.36 10.83
C ALA A 4 70.63 -15.54 11.53
N LYS A 5 70.26 -14.45 10.94
CA LYS A 5 69.13 -13.58 11.35
C LYS A 5 67.81 -14.28 11.04
N ASN A 6 67.05 -14.62 12.08
CA ASN A 6 65.66 -15.03 11.98
C ASN A 6 64.77 -13.84 11.60
N GLY A 7 64.38 -13.79 10.37
CA GLY A 7 63.34 -12.86 9.90
C GLY A 7 61.94 -13.43 10.19
N ASN A 8 61.29 -12.96 11.24
CA ASN A 8 59.87 -13.22 11.47
C ASN A 8 59.02 -12.55 10.42
N PHE A 9 58.64 -13.27 9.39
CA PHE A 9 57.57 -12.88 8.50
C PHE A 9 56.23 -13.08 9.24
N ARG A 10 55.76 -12.01 9.88
CA ARG A 10 54.35 -11.95 10.30
C ARG A 10 53.52 -11.90 9.02
N CYS A 11 52.96 -13.06 8.65
CA CYS A 11 51.92 -13.14 7.66
C CYS A 11 50.70 -12.42 8.20
N CYS A 12 50.53 -11.16 7.74
CA CYS A 12 49.36 -10.39 7.97
C CYS A 12 48.21 -11.05 7.16
N GLN A 13 47.53 -12.01 7.78
CA GLN A 13 46.27 -12.53 7.25
C GLN A 13 45.25 -11.40 7.32
N SER A 14 45.24 -10.57 6.29
CA SER A 14 44.09 -9.72 5.99
C SER A 14 42.93 -10.66 5.69
N ILE A 15 42.17 -10.98 6.72
CA ILE A 15 40.83 -11.56 6.54
C ILE A 15 40.05 -10.50 5.77
N LYS A 16 40.05 -10.63 4.44
CA LYS A 16 39.05 -9.98 3.61
C LYS A 16 37.72 -10.56 4.05
N LEU A 17 37.05 -9.88 5.00
CA LEU A 17 35.67 -10.06 5.27
C LEU A 17 34.95 -9.63 3.98
N ILE A 18 34.80 -10.56 3.04
CA ILE A 18 33.93 -10.37 1.90
C ILE A 18 32.54 -10.33 2.51
N PHE A 19 32.09 -9.13 2.87
CA PHE A 19 30.67 -8.89 3.05
C PHE A 19 30.05 -9.30 1.72
N MET A 20 29.49 -10.49 1.66
CA MET A 20 28.59 -10.87 0.57
C MET A 20 27.39 -9.93 0.70
N LEU A 21 27.48 -8.79 0.02
CA LEU A 21 26.38 -7.86 -0.10
C LEU A 21 25.23 -8.64 -0.72
N ARG A 22 24.26 -9.01 0.11
CA ARG A 22 23.04 -9.64 -0.36
C ARG A 22 22.38 -8.69 -1.38
N ARG A 23 22.21 -9.16 -2.63
CA ARG A 23 21.64 -8.36 -3.70
C ARG A 23 20.16 -8.09 -3.44
N THR A 24 19.41 -9.12 -3.04
CA THR A 24 17.99 -9.00 -2.70
C THR A 24 17.81 -8.27 -1.37
N LYS A 25 16.99 -7.24 -1.36
CA LYS A 25 16.62 -6.49 -0.16
C LYS A 25 15.34 -7.06 0.44
N ILE A 26 15.27 -7.10 1.77
CA ILE A 26 14.09 -7.53 2.51
C ILE A 26 13.33 -6.31 2.98
N ILE A 27 12.07 -6.20 2.56
CA ILE A 27 11.13 -5.18 3.02
C ILE A 27 10.19 -5.84 4.02
N CYS A 28 10.13 -5.33 5.26
CA CYS A 28 9.19 -5.78 6.28
C CYS A 28 8.14 -4.70 6.50
N THR A 29 6.86 -5.07 6.40
CA THR A 29 5.77 -4.16 6.79
C THR A 29 5.62 -4.20 8.30
N LEU A 30 5.73 -3.04 8.93
CA LEU A 30 5.50 -2.89 10.36
C LEU A 30 4.02 -2.62 10.65
N GLY A 31 3.55 -3.14 11.76
CA GLY A 31 2.17 -3.01 12.22
C GLY A 31 2.04 -3.46 13.67
N PRO A 32 0.82 -3.52 14.26
CA PRO A 32 0.62 -3.75 15.69
C PRO A 32 1.30 -5.00 16.28
N ALA A 33 1.59 -6.00 15.45
CA ALA A 33 2.31 -7.20 15.88
C ALA A 33 3.84 -7.06 15.85
N SER A 34 4.37 -5.92 15.40
CA SER A 34 5.80 -5.71 15.16
C SER A 34 6.22 -4.24 15.35
N ASP A 35 5.48 -3.48 16.19
CA ASP A 35 5.71 -2.06 16.40
C ASP A 35 6.55 -1.74 17.66
N ASP A 36 6.87 -2.75 18.47
CA ASP A 36 7.76 -2.59 19.60
C ASP A 36 9.24 -2.61 19.19
N GLU A 37 10.07 -1.87 19.94
CA GLU A 37 11.50 -1.69 19.61
C GLU A 37 12.28 -2.99 19.57
N GLU A 38 12.01 -3.96 20.47
CA GLU A 38 12.78 -5.21 20.52
C GLU A 38 12.45 -6.10 19.30
N THR A 39 11.20 -6.18 18.90
CA THR A 39 10.80 -6.87 17.67
C THR A 39 11.44 -6.22 16.44
N ILE A 40 11.43 -4.89 16.34
CA ILE A 40 12.10 -4.16 15.25
C ILE A 40 13.59 -4.47 15.22
N ARG A 41 14.28 -4.46 16.37
CA ARG A 41 15.68 -4.84 16.48
C ARG A 41 15.93 -6.28 16.03
N GLY A 42 15.05 -7.20 16.43
CA GLY A 42 15.07 -8.59 15.98
C GLY A 42 14.99 -8.72 14.46
N LEU A 43 14.06 -7.99 13.82
CA LEU A 43 13.93 -7.94 12.36
C LEU A 43 15.18 -7.38 11.68
N ILE A 44 15.80 -6.34 12.26
CA ILE A 44 17.04 -5.75 11.74
C ILE A 44 18.19 -6.77 11.80
N ARG A 45 18.36 -7.46 12.93
CA ARG A 45 19.37 -8.52 13.09
C ARG A 45 19.16 -9.65 12.10
N ALA A 46 17.89 -10.06 11.89
CA ALA A 46 17.51 -11.11 10.95
C ALA A 46 17.70 -10.72 9.48
N GLY A 47 17.84 -9.44 9.18
CA GLY A 47 18.19 -9.01 7.82
C GLY A 47 17.23 -8.04 7.17
N MET A 48 16.31 -7.40 7.87
CA MET A 48 15.50 -6.31 7.33
C MET A 48 16.38 -5.19 6.77
N ASP A 49 16.11 -4.78 5.54
CA ASP A 49 16.78 -3.65 4.87
C ASP A 49 15.87 -2.42 4.80
N VAL A 50 14.56 -2.65 4.72
CA VAL A 50 13.56 -1.60 4.57
C VAL A 50 12.38 -1.85 5.51
N ALA A 51 11.99 -0.87 6.30
CA ALA A 51 10.77 -0.85 7.09
C ALA A 51 9.67 -0.17 6.28
N ARG A 52 8.63 -0.92 5.87
CA ARG A 52 7.47 -0.37 5.15
C ARG A 52 6.38 0.05 6.13
N LEU A 53 5.96 1.30 6.03
CA LEU A 53 4.84 1.89 6.78
C LEU A 53 3.65 2.04 5.83
N ASN A 54 2.55 1.31 6.12
CA ASN A 54 1.36 1.32 5.25
C ASN A 54 0.38 2.41 5.69
N PHE A 55 0.33 3.51 4.96
CA PHE A 55 -0.53 4.66 5.22
C PHE A 55 -2.02 4.45 4.87
N SER A 56 -2.40 3.25 4.42
CA SER A 56 -3.81 2.86 4.38
C SER A 56 -4.41 2.67 5.78
N HIS A 57 -3.58 2.55 6.83
CA HIS A 57 -3.96 2.27 8.22
C HIS A 57 -3.11 3.09 9.18
N GLY A 58 -3.62 3.29 10.41
CA GLY A 58 -2.93 4.05 11.44
C GLY A 58 -3.11 5.57 11.31
N SER A 59 -2.65 6.30 12.34
CA SER A 59 -2.61 7.76 12.35
C SER A 59 -1.18 8.27 12.13
N HIS A 60 -1.02 9.55 11.82
CA HIS A 60 0.31 10.17 11.72
C HIS A 60 1.11 10.03 13.03
N GLU A 61 0.47 10.13 14.20
CA GLU A 61 1.13 9.93 15.50
C GLU A 61 1.67 8.51 15.66
N TYR A 62 0.89 7.51 15.22
CA TYR A 62 1.32 6.11 15.21
C TYR A 62 2.54 5.91 14.31
N HIS A 63 2.48 6.40 13.08
CA HIS A 63 3.59 6.30 12.14
C HIS A 63 4.83 7.07 12.61
N ALA A 64 4.67 8.24 13.23
CA ALA A 64 5.79 8.97 13.85
C ALA A 64 6.46 8.16 14.97
N GLY A 65 5.67 7.38 15.73
CA GLY A 65 6.17 6.42 16.71
C GLY A 65 7.04 5.34 16.07
N LEU A 66 6.55 4.74 14.98
CA LEU A 66 7.29 3.72 14.23
C LEU A 66 8.59 4.26 13.61
N VAL A 67 8.54 5.43 12.98
CA VAL A 67 9.75 6.10 12.43
C VAL A 67 10.81 6.24 13.52
N ARG A 68 10.45 6.78 14.70
CA ARG A 68 11.38 6.91 15.82
C ARG A 68 11.93 5.56 16.29
N ALA A 69 11.09 4.54 16.43
CA ALA A 69 11.50 3.20 16.85
C ALA A 69 12.49 2.57 15.85
N VAL A 70 12.20 2.64 14.53
CA VAL A 70 13.10 2.15 13.48
C VAL A 70 14.44 2.89 13.50
N ARG A 71 14.43 4.22 13.59
CA ARG A 71 15.68 5.02 13.63
C ARG A 71 16.53 4.70 14.89
N ASN A 72 15.89 4.50 16.04
CA ASN A 72 16.57 4.11 17.28
C ASN A 72 17.14 2.69 17.17
N ALA A 73 16.34 1.73 16.75
CA ALA A 73 16.77 0.34 16.57
C ALA A 73 17.93 0.25 15.55
N SER A 74 17.87 0.98 14.45
CA SER A 74 18.93 1.07 13.44
C SER A 74 20.26 1.54 14.03
N LYS A 75 20.22 2.57 14.90
CA LYS A 75 21.41 3.07 15.62
C LYS A 75 21.98 2.02 16.57
N LEU A 76 21.12 1.37 17.36
CA LEU A 76 21.54 0.35 18.34
C LEU A 76 22.16 -0.86 17.65
N GLU A 77 21.58 -1.33 16.56
CA GLU A 77 22.08 -2.49 15.80
C GLU A 77 23.21 -2.09 14.81
N LYS A 78 23.60 -0.82 14.73
CA LYS A 78 24.61 -0.27 13.81
C LYS A 78 24.41 -0.71 12.36
N LYS A 79 23.16 -0.81 11.95
CA LYS A 79 22.75 -1.21 10.60
C LYS A 79 21.76 -0.19 10.05
N GLN A 80 22.07 0.35 8.87
CA GLN A 80 21.15 1.26 8.18
C GLN A 80 19.91 0.50 7.69
N VAL A 81 18.73 1.04 7.99
CA VAL A 81 17.44 0.55 7.53
C VAL A 81 16.71 1.73 6.92
N ALA A 82 16.31 1.59 5.66
CA ALA A 82 15.49 2.60 4.99
C ALA A 82 14.04 2.52 5.49
N ILE A 83 13.38 3.67 5.53
CA ILE A 83 11.93 3.76 5.78
C ILE A 83 11.22 4.00 4.45
N LEU A 84 10.25 3.14 4.16
CA LEU A 84 9.39 3.24 2.99
C LEU A 84 7.99 3.62 3.43
N GLN A 85 7.57 4.81 3.04
CA GLN A 85 6.19 5.26 3.14
C GLN A 85 5.38 4.72 1.95
N ASP A 86 4.37 3.91 2.22
CA ASP A 86 3.46 3.37 1.20
C ASP A 86 2.14 4.11 1.22
N LEU A 87 1.97 5.00 0.24
CA LEU A 87 0.78 5.85 0.09
C LEU A 87 -0.44 4.99 -0.28
N GLN A 88 -1.60 5.34 0.28
CA GLN A 88 -2.82 4.57 0.11
C GLN A 88 -3.31 4.56 -1.35
N GLY A 89 -3.23 5.70 -2.04
CA GLY A 89 -3.81 5.91 -3.34
C GLY A 89 -5.35 5.89 -3.36
N PRO A 90 -5.97 5.97 -4.53
CA PRO A 90 -7.43 6.00 -4.70
C PRO A 90 -8.04 4.61 -4.54
N LYS A 91 -8.04 4.08 -3.29
CA LYS A 91 -8.58 2.75 -3.01
C LYS A 91 -10.11 2.77 -3.09
N LEU A 92 -10.64 2.13 -4.12
CA LEU A 92 -12.08 1.99 -4.31
C LEU A 92 -12.64 0.97 -3.32
N ARG A 93 -13.73 1.31 -2.64
CA ARG A 93 -14.37 0.44 -1.66
C ARG A 93 -15.89 0.58 -1.70
N VAL A 94 -16.56 -0.51 -1.38
CA VAL A 94 -18.00 -0.46 -1.06
C VAL A 94 -18.22 0.22 0.28
N GLY A 95 -19.38 0.83 0.44
CA GLY A 95 -19.82 1.46 1.67
C GLY A 95 -20.13 0.47 2.81
N VAL A 96 -20.85 0.96 3.79
CA VAL A 96 -21.32 0.14 4.91
C VAL A 96 -22.52 -0.70 4.47
N MET A 97 -22.49 -2.01 4.73
CA MET A 97 -23.61 -2.91 4.45
C MET A 97 -24.56 -2.97 5.66
N LYS A 98 -25.85 -3.15 5.39
CA LYS A 98 -26.83 -3.45 6.42
C LYS A 98 -26.41 -4.74 7.16
N ASP A 99 -26.53 -4.74 8.47
CA ASP A 99 -26.20 -5.89 9.34
C ASP A 99 -24.77 -6.45 9.15
N GLY A 100 -23.85 -5.62 8.61
CA GLY A 100 -22.44 -5.98 8.39
C GLY A 100 -22.14 -6.67 7.06
N GLY A 101 -23.12 -7.28 6.41
CA GLY A 101 -22.98 -7.96 5.13
C GLY A 101 -24.32 -8.25 4.47
N VAL A 102 -24.29 -8.51 3.16
CA VAL A 102 -25.47 -8.87 2.36
C VAL A 102 -25.12 -10.01 1.41
N GLU A 103 -26.06 -10.93 1.21
CA GLU A 103 -25.91 -12.01 0.24
C GLU A 103 -26.27 -11.52 -1.15
N LEU A 104 -25.37 -11.73 -2.11
CA LEU A 104 -25.58 -11.47 -3.53
C LEU A 104 -25.78 -12.80 -4.27
N VAL A 105 -26.93 -12.94 -4.94
CA VAL A 105 -27.27 -14.18 -5.65
C VAL A 105 -26.93 -14.04 -7.13
N LYS A 106 -26.29 -15.06 -7.71
CA LYS A 106 -26.01 -15.10 -9.15
C LYS A 106 -27.25 -14.84 -9.99
N GLY A 107 -27.15 -13.94 -10.95
CA GLY A 107 -28.24 -13.58 -11.86
C GLY A 107 -29.09 -12.40 -11.40
N GLN A 108 -29.00 -12.00 -10.12
CA GLN A 108 -29.75 -10.83 -9.64
C GLN A 108 -29.16 -9.53 -10.16
N GLU A 109 -30.00 -8.50 -10.18
CA GLU A 109 -29.59 -7.11 -10.44
C GLU A 109 -29.08 -6.46 -9.16
N LEU A 110 -28.00 -5.70 -9.27
CA LEU A 110 -27.42 -4.89 -8.21
C LEU A 110 -27.13 -3.50 -8.75
N VAL A 111 -27.65 -2.46 -8.11
CA VAL A 111 -27.35 -1.07 -8.43
C VAL A 111 -26.13 -0.60 -7.62
N ILE A 112 -25.15 -0.02 -8.30
CA ILE A 112 -24.01 0.65 -7.67
C ILE A 112 -24.22 2.15 -7.79
N SER A 113 -24.40 2.82 -6.65
CA SER A 113 -24.54 4.27 -6.59
C SER A 113 -23.20 4.93 -6.30
N ALA A 114 -22.87 5.99 -7.03
CA ALA A 114 -21.76 6.88 -6.71
C ALA A 114 -22.13 7.93 -5.63
N LYS A 115 -23.42 8.03 -5.27
CA LYS A 115 -23.91 8.84 -4.17
C LYS A 115 -23.93 8.02 -2.90
N GLU A 116 -23.35 8.57 -1.84
CA GLU A 116 -23.31 7.89 -0.54
C GLU A 116 -24.72 7.59 -0.02
N ILE A 117 -24.89 6.36 0.46
CA ILE A 117 -26.11 5.89 1.11
C ILE A 117 -25.75 5.37 2.51
N PRO A 118 -26.65 5.47 3.49
CA PRO A 118 -26.36 5.07 4.88
C PRO A 118 -25.96 3.60 5.00
N PHE A 119 -26.68 2.72 4.29
CA PHE A 119 -26.44 1.28 4.30
C PHE A 119 -26.71 0.67 2.92
N GLY A 120 -25.77 -0.14 2.44
CA GLY A 120 -25.96 -0.98 1.26
C GLY A 120 -26.87 -2.18 1.57
N SER A 121 -27.51 -2.69 0.54
CA SER A 121 -28.40 -3.85 0.57
C SER A 121 -28.09 -4.78 -0.61
N SER A 122 -28.76 -5.94 -0.69
CA SER A 122 -28.66 -6.82 -1.85
C SER A 122 -29.22 -6.22 -3.17
N LYS A 123 -29.87 -5.05 -3.12
CA LYS A 123 -30.41 -4.35 -4.30
C LYS A 123 -29.59 -3.13 -4.71
N MET A 124 -28.95 -2.45 -3.75
CA MET A 124 -28.18 -1.23 -4.00
C MET A 124 -27.02 -1.13 -3.01
N ILE A 125 -25.84 -0.80 -3.53
CA ILE A 125 -24.64 -0.51 -2.74
C ILE A 125 -24.05 0.84 -3.13
N PHE A 126 -23.29 1.45 -2.22
CA PHE A 126 -22.47 2.63 -2.50
C PHE A 126 -21.02 2.18 -2.80
N VAL A 127 -20.38 2.85 -3.75
CA VAL A 127 -18.94 2.77 -3.99
C VAL A 127 -18.36 4.17 -3.96
N ASN A 128 -17.27 4.36 -3.23
CA ASN A 128 -16.59 5.66 -3.06
C ASN A 128 -15.86 6.11 -4.33
N TYR A 129 -16.55 6.03 -5.48
CA TYR A 129 -16.01 6.40 -6.78
C TYR A 129 -17.00 7.32 -7.53
N PRO A 130 -16.86 8.66 -7.39
CA PRO A 130 -17.85 9.62 -7.92
C PRO A 130 -18.04 9.58 -9.43
N THR A 131 -16.99 9.20 -10.19
CA THR A 131 -17.01 9.15 -11.66
C THR A 131 -17.22 7.73 -12.20
N LEU A 132 -17.66 6.78 -11.38
CA LEU A 132 -17.85 5.39 -11.78
C LEU A 132 -18.69 5.26 -13.06
N CYS A 133 -19.80 5.98 -13.15
CA CYS A 133 -20.71 5.95 -14.30
C CYS A 133 -20.09 6.51 -15.59
N GLU A 134 -19.04 7.33 -15.49
CA GLU A 134 -18.33 7.92 -16.64
C GLU A 134 -17.25 6.97 -17.18
N ASP A 135 -16.65 6.20 -16.27
CA ASP A 135 -15.49 5.36 -16.59
C ASP A 135 -15.90 3.93 -17.00
N VAL A 136 -17.02 3.40 -16.48
CA VAL A 136 -17.49 2.05 -16.82
C VAL A 136 -18.24 2.04 -18.16
N LYS A 137 -18.27 0.88 -18.80
CA LYS A 137 -19.02 0.64 -20.04
C LYS A 137 -19.96 -0.54 -19.87
N ILE A 138 -21.07 -0.54 -20.62
CA ILE A 138 -21.97 -1.70 -20.68
C ILE A 138 -21.16 -2.92 -21.12
N GLY A 139 -21.33 -4.03 -20.42
CA GLY A 139 -20.55 -5.27 -20.58
C GLY A 139 -19.23 -5.27 -19.81
N GLY A 140 -18.82 -4.15 -19.19
CA GLY A 140 -17.63 -4.08 -18.34
C GLY A 140 -17.78 -4.87 -17.05
N GLU A 141 -16.69 -5.43 -16.56
CA GLU A 141 -16.63 -6.21 -15.33
C GLU A 141 -16.31 -5.31 -14.13
N ILE A 142 -16.95 -5.60 -13.00
CA ILE A 142 -16.65 -4.99 -11.70
C ILE A 142 -16.44 -6.14 -10.72
N LEU A 143 -15.25 -6.18 -10.10
CA LEU A 143 -14.89 -7.19 -9.13
C LEU A 143 -14.98 -6.62 -7.72
N LEU A 144 -15.59 -7.35 -6.81
CA LEU A 144 -15.72 -6.98 -5.41
C LEU A 144 -14.98 -8.02 -4.54
N ASP A 145 -14.49 -7.58 -3.38
CA ASP A 145 -13.79 -8.43 -2.41
C ASP A 145 -12.68 -9.28 -3.05
N ASP A 146 -11.71 -8.60 -3.68
CA ASP A 146 -10.55 -9.21 -4.36
C ASP A 146 -10.92 -10.25 -5.43
N GLY A 147 -12.09 -10.09 -6.05
CA GLY A 147 -12.59 -10.96 -7.12
C GLY A 147 -13.41 -12.15 -6.64
N HIS A 148 -13.72 -12.24 -5.34
CA HIS A 148 -14.65 -13.28 -4.85
C HIS A 148 -16.08 -13.09 -5.34
N LEU A 149 -16.46 -11.85 -5.69
CA LEU A 149 -17.75 -11.50 -6.25
C LEU A 149 -17.54 -10.77 -7.57
N GLU A 150 -18.31 -11.12 -8.59
CA GLU A 150 -18.19 -10.54 -9.92
C GLU A 150 -19.52 -9.98 -10.41
N LEU A 151 -19.47 -8.82 -11.03
CA LEU A 151 -20.60 -8.12 -11.59
C LEU A 151 -20.31 -7.74 -13.05
N VAL A 152 -21.34 -7.70 -13.89
CA VAL A 152 -21.25 -7.17 -15.24
C VAL A 152 -22.20 -5.97 -15.36
N VAL A 153 -21.72 -4.86 -15.89
CA VAL A 153 -22.52 -3.65 -16.15
C VAL A 153 -23.55 -3.93 -17.23
N THR A 154 -24.83 -3.73 -16.93
CA THR A 154 -25.94 -3.94 -17.88
C THR A 154 -26.48 -2.64 -18.44
N ARG A 155 -26.52 -1.57 -17.64
CA ARG A 155 -26.94 -0.21 -18.05
C ARG A 155 -26.42 0.86 -17.09
N ILE A 156 -26.46 2.09 -17.51
CA ILE A 156 -26.10 3.27 -16.72
C ILE A 156 -27.33 4.17 -16.65
N GLU A 157 -27.75 4.52 -15.44
CA GLU A 157 -28.94 5.34 -15.16
C GLU A 157 -28.53 6.59 -14.36
N GLY A 158 -28.30 7.69 -15.07
CA GLY A 158 -27.79 8.92 -14.47
C GLY A 158 -26.41 8.71 -13.84
N ARG A 159 -26.32 8.73 -12.50
CA ARG A 159 -25.07 8.48 -11.76
C ARG A 159 -24.99 7.08 -11.16
N ASP A 160 -25.99 6.25 -11.42
CA ASP A 160 -26.03 4.87 -10.91
C ASP A 160 -25.64 3.88 -12.02
N VAL A 161 -24.90 2.87 -11.64
CA VAL A 161 -24.46 1.78 -12.53
C VAL A 161 -25.24 0.53 -12.17
N VAL A 162 -26.07 0.06 -13.09
CA VAL A 162 -26.86 -1.14 -12.92
C VAL A 162 -26.05 -2.34 -13.41
N THR A 163 -25.92 -3.34 -12.58
CA THR A 163 -25.12 -4.53 -12.85
C THR A 163 -25.93 -5.79 -12.68
N LYS A 164 -25.43 -6.88 -13.24
CA LYS A 164 -25.91 -8.23 -12.99
C LYS A 164 -24.81 -9.03 -12.29
N VAL A 165 -25.15 -9.71 -11.21
CA VAL A 165 -24.22 -10.58 -10.47
C VAL A 165 -23.91 -11.81 -11.31
N THR A 166 -22.64 -12.02 -11.64
CA THR A 166 -22.13 -13.21 -12.37
C THR A 166 -21.57 -14.25 -11.44
N VAL A 167 -20.87 -13.81 -10.36
CA VAL A 167 -20.44 -14.66 -9.26
C VAL A 167 -20.97 -14.07 -7.96
N GLY A 168 -21.83 -14.82 -7.26
CA GLY A 168 -22.48 -14.40 -6.01
C GLY A 168 -21.73 -14.84 -4.77
N GLY A 169 -22.23 -14.39 -3.60
CA GLY A 169 -21.70 -14.67 -2.27
C GLY A 169 -21.94 -13.53 -1.30
N GLU A 170 -21.37 -13.62 -0.10
CA GLU A 170 -21.52 -12.61 0.95
C GLU A 170 -20.63 -11.37 0.66
N LEU A 171 -21.26 -10.20 0.50
CA LEU A 171 -20.57 -8.91 0.40
C LEU A 171 -20.57 -8.21 1.76
N LYS A 172 -19.40 -8.07 2.37
CA LYS A 172 -19.21 -7.35 3.64
C LYS A 172 -18.92 -5.86 3.42
N SER A 173 -19.09 -5.08 4.49
CA SER A 173 -18.78 -3.64 4.51
C SER A 173 -17.32 -3.36 4.16
N LYS A 174 -17.06 -2.23 3.47
CA LYS A 174 -15.73 -1.68 3.16
C LYS A 174 -14.82 -2.58 2.33
N LYS A 175 -15.37 -3.59 1.64
CA LYS A 175 -14.60 -4.45 0.73
C LYS A 175 -14.10 -3.70 -0.49
N GLY A 176 -12.96 -4.15 -1.03
CA GLY A 176 -12.33 -3.58 -2.21
C GLY A 176 -13.18 -3.71 -3.47
N VAL A 177 -13.04 -2.75 -4.36
CA VAL A 177 -13.63 -2.74 -5.70
C VAL A 177 -12.52 -2.65 -6.71
N ASN A 178 -12.46 -3.57 -7.67
CA ASN A 178 -11.53 -3.56 -8.77
C ASN A 178 -12.31 -3.42 -10.09
N LEU A 179 -11.77 -2.60 -10.99
CA LEU A 179 -12.34 -2.32 -12.30
C LEU A 179 -11.34 -2.80 -13.38
N PRO A 180 -11.37 -4.08 -13.76
CA PRO A 180 -10.44 -4.61 -14.74
C PRO A 180 -10.57 -3.88 -16.08
N ASN A 181 -9.44 -3.57 -16.71
CA ASN A 181 -9.39 -2.94 -18.03
C ASN A 181 -10.07 -1.56 -18.14
N ILE A 182 -10.41 -0.91 -17.02
CA ILE A 182 -11.00 0.42 -17.00
C ILE A 182 -9.93 1.44 -16.61
N ARG A 183 -9.74 2.45 -17.46
CA ARG A 183 -8.96 3.64 -17.12
C ARG A 183 -9.79 4.50 -16.17
N THR A 184 -9.48 4.45 -14.89
CA THR A 184 -10.12 5.32 -13.92
C THR A 184 -9.61 6.75 -14.05
N THR A 185 -10.49 7.74 -13.96
CA THR A 185 -10.13 9.17 -14.01
C THR A 185 -9.61 9.70 -12.67
N THR A 186 -9.71 8.92 -11.60
CA THR A 186 -9.20 9.32 -10.27
C THR A 186 -7.68 9.50 -10.29
N PRO A 187 -7.14 10.63 -9.81
CA PRO A 187 -5.70 10.84 -9.69
C PRO A 187 -5.03 9.75 -8.83
N ALA A 188 -3.80 9.36 -9.16
CA ALA A 188 -3.03 8.42 -8.35
C ALA A 188 -2.71 8.97 -6.95
N LEU A 189 -2.54 10.30 -6.83
CA LEU A 189 -2.38 11.02 -5.57
C LEU A 189 -3.74 11.61 -5.13
N THR A 190 -4.27 11.10 -4.04
CA THR A 190 -5.47 11.67 -3.40
C THR A 190 -5.10 12.86 -2.49
N PRO A 191 -6.06 13.68 -2.05
CA PRO A 191 -5.80 14.72 -1.05
C PRO A 191 -5.16 14.16 0.23
N LYS A 192 -5.60 12.98 0.70
CA LYS A 192 -4.98 12.29 1.82
C LYS A 192 -3.52 11.91 1.54
N ASP A 193 -3.22 11.41 0.35
CA ASP A 193 -1.85 11.05 -0.02
C ASP A 193 -0.92 12.27 -0.03
N LEU A 194 -1.43 13.46 -0.34
CA LEU A 194 -0.65 14.71 -0.25
C LEU A 194 -0.34 15.10 1.19
N GLU A 195 -1.27 14.90 2.12
CA GLU A 195 -1.04 15.11 3.56
C GLU A 195 -0.05 14.08 4.11
N ASP A 196 -0.23 12.82 3.72
CA ASP A 196 0.68 11.72 4.11
C ASP A 196 2.09 11.94 3.53
N LEU A 197 2.21 12.39 2.28
CA LEU A 197 3.49 12.71 1.64
C LEU A 197 4.23 13.81 2.42
N GLN A 198 3.52 14.89 2.80
CA GLN A 198 4.10 15.94 3.61
C GLN A 198 4.66 15.39 4.92
N PHE A 199 3.90 14.52 5.59
CA PHE A 199 4.37 13.82 6.79
C PHE A 199 5.67 13.04 6.55
N GLY A 200 5.76 12.26 5.46
CA GLY A 200 6.96 11.49 5.12
C GLY A 200 8.18 12.37 4.87
N LEU A 201 8.00 13.49 4.18
CA LEU A 201 9.08 14.47 3.93
C LEU A 201 9.56 15.11 5.23
N ASP A 202 8.66 15.53 6.12
CA ASP A 202 8.98 16.11 7.43
C ASP A 202 9.74 15.12 8.33
N HIS A 203 9.44 13.83 8.23
CA HIS A 203 10.08 12.76 9.00
C HIS A 203 11.30 12.15 8.29
N LYS A 204 11.66 12.66 7.10
CA LYS A 204 12.81 12.21 6.29
C LYS A 204 12.71 10.72 5.98
N ASP A 205 11.54 10.29 5.50
CA ASP A 205 11.38 8.94 4.95
C ASP A 205 12.27 8.78 3.71
N ASP A 206 12.87 7.61 3.54
CA ASP A 206 13.90 7.39 2.52
C ASP A 206 13.30 7.02 1.16
N ILE A 207 12.10 6.42 1.16
CA ILE A 207 11.44 5.88 -0.04
C ILE A 207 9.95 6.19 0.04
N ILE A 208 9.38 6.66 -1.06
CA ILE A 208 7.93 6.80 -1.23
C ILE A 208 7.45 5.75 -2.24
N ALA A 209 6.49 4.93 -1.85
CA ALA A 209 5.80 4.02 -2.75
C ALA A 209 4.46 4.64 -3.18
N LEU A 210 4.33 4.91 -4.46
CA LEU A 210 3.10 5.43 -5.07
C LEU A 210 2.24 4.26 -5.55
N SER A 211 1.07 4.10 -4.95
CA SER A 211 0.09 3.09 -5.33
C SER A 211 -0.72 3.53 -6.56
N PHE A 212 -1.24 2.57 -7.32
CA PHE A 212 -2.13 2.80 -8.46
C PHE A 212 -1.53 3.64 -9.61
N VAL A 213 -0.21 3.55 -9.84
CA VAL A 213 0.45 4.18 -10.97
C VAL A 213 -0.04 3.57 -12.28
N ARG A 214 -0.46 4.39 -13.23
CA ARG A 214 -0.97 3.99 -14.55
C ARG A 214 -0.16 4.57 -15.70
N GLU A 215 0.39 5.76 -15.49
CA GLU A 215 1.15 6.48 -16.50
C GLU A 215 2.30 7.28 -15.89
N SER A 216 3.24 7.70 -16.72
CA SER A 216 4.43 8.44 -16.26
C SER A 216 4.09 9.76 -15.59
N SER A 217 2.99 10.39 -15.98
CA SER A 217 2.50 11.63 -15.37
C SER A 217 2.14 11.46 -13.90
N ASP A 218 1.68 10.28 -13.46
CA ASP A 218 1.39 10.02 -12.05
C ASP A 218 2.67 10.12 -11.20
N VAL A 219 3.77 9.53 -11.71
CA VAL A 219 5.07 9.60 -11.06
C VAL A 219 5.64 11.02 -11.10
N GLN A 220 5.47 11.72 -12.24
CA GLN A 220 5.95 13.09 -12.39
C GLN A 220 5.28 14.03 -11.38
N GLN A 221 3.96 13.89 -11.17
CA GLN A 221 3.23 14.67 -10.17
C GLN A 221 3.79 14.47 -8.76
N LEU A 222 4.11 13.22 -8.37
CA LEU A 222 4.75 12.93 -7.09
C LEU A 222 6.12 13.63 -6.99
N VAL A 223 6.97 13.47 -8.01
CA VAL A 223 8.31 14.06 -8.05
C VAL A 223 8.25 15.60 -7.93
N ASP A 224 7.31 16.23 -8.65
CA ASP A 224 7.18 17.69 -8.60
C ASP A 224 6.73 18.16 -7.22
N ARG A 225 5.79 17.45 -6.58
CA ARG A 225 5.40 17.75 -5.18
C ARG A 225 6.56 17.61 -4.20
N MET A 226 7.40 16.60 -4.37
CA MET A 226 8.58 16.41 -3.52
C MET A 226 9.60 17.55 -3.67
N LYS A 227 9.76 18.12 -4.88
CA LYS A 227 10.65 19.26 -5.13
C LYS A 227 10.15 20.58 -4.51
N ASP A 228 8.82 20.77 -4.48
CA ASP A 228 8.21 21.97 -3.92
C ASP A 228 8.42 22.10 -2.40
N VAL A 229 8.74 20.99 -1.73
CA VAL A 229 8.86 20.89 -0.26
C VAL A 229 10.31 20.72 0.20
N GLY A 230 11.19 20.22 -0.62
CA GLY A 230 12.59 19.90 -0.30
C GLY A 230 13.58 20.70 -1.07
#